data_386c9f3c68ef4a7cec0f75b192a07b5e
#
_entry.id   386c9f3c68ef4a7cec0f75b192a07b5e
#
_cell.length_a   1.000
_cell.length_b   1.000
_cell.length_c   1.000
_cell.angle_alpha   90.00
_cell.angle_beta   90.00
_cell.angle_gamma   90.00
#
_symmetry.space_group_name_H-M   'P 1'
#
loop_
_entity.id
_entity.type
_entity.pdbx_description
1 polymer ?
#
loop_
_entity_poly.entity_id
_entity_poly.type
_entity_poly.pdbx_seq_one_letter_code
_entity_poly.pdbx_strand_id
1 'polypeptide(L)'
;GGTLTVIKDLNLKEPYVGSVELLGGEIAEDLASYFVESEQIPTACGLGVLVDRDRSVLRAGGYLIQLLPGAPEGIIDRLEKGIMAAGPVTNLLMENDDPESLLRRVMKDFELEILETVPVEYRCYCSRERMAAALVSLGRKQLTELAEDPNGIELTCQFCDSRQRFTPEEIRELLEKASEAQIGRASCRE
;
A
#
# COMPACT_ATOMS: atom_id res chain seq x y z
N GLY A 1 2.43 5.05 -19.80
CA GLY A 1 1.46 3.97 -19.70
C GLY A 1 1.90 2.94 -18.68
N GLY A 2 0.98 2.24 -18.12
CA GLY A 2 1.18 1.20 -17.13
C GLY A 2 -0.14 0.54 -16.79
N THR A 3 -0.14 -0.35 -15.82
CA THR A 3 -1.32 -1.12 -15.42
C THR A 3 -1.50 -1.04 -13.91
N LEU A 4 -2.73 -0.77 -13.48
CA LEU A 4 -3.14 -0.93 -12.08
C LEU A 4 -3.63 -2.36 -11.88
N THR A 5 -3.00 -3.09 -10.97
CA THR A 5 -3.43 -4.44 -10.59
C THR A 5 -3.90 -4.45 -9.15
N VAL A 6 -5.10 -4.90 -8.92
CA VAL A 6 -5.72 -5.03 -7.60
C VAL A 6 -5.87 -6.51 -7.25
N ILE A 7 -5.32 -6.90 -6.11
CA ILE A 7 -5.38 -8.26 -5.58
C ILE A 7 -6.27 -8.25 -4.35
N LYS A 8 -7.37 -9.02 -4.38
CA LYS A 8 -8.29 -9.16 -3.26
C LYS A 8 -8.19 -10.55 -2.67
N ASP A 9 -7.82 -10.62 -1.40
CA ASP A 9 -7.96 -11.86 -0.63
C ASP A 9 -9.40 -11.98 -0.11
N LEU A 10 -10.15 -12.86 -0.74
CA LEU A 10 -11.54 -13.15 -0.39
C LEU A 10 -11.66 -14.43 0.47
N ASN A 11 -10.56 -14.89 1.09
CA ASN A 11 -10.47 -16.18 1.80
C ASN A 11 -10.85 -17.38 0.92
N LEU A 12 -10.63 -17.27 -0.39
CA LEU A 12 -10.79 -18.35 -1.35
C LEU A 12 -9.44 -19.05 -1.59
N LYS A 13 -9.46 -20.17 -2.32
CA LYS A 13 -8.24 -20.94 -2.64
C LYS A 13 -7.18 -20.10 -3.39
N GLU A 14 -7.63 -19.17 -4.22
CA GLU A 14 -6.79 -18.21 -4.94
C GLU A 14 -7.38 -16.81 -4.80
N PRO A 15 -6.55 -15.77 -4.66
CA PRO A 15 -7.02 -14.39 -4.58
C PRO A 15 -7.63 -13.96 -5.91
N TYR A 16 -8.61 -13.08 -5.85
CA TYR A 16 -9.09 -12.39 -7.05
C TYR A 16 -8.06 -11.35 -7.52
N VAL A 17 -7.79 -11.34 -8.82
CA VAL A 17 -6.87 -10.38 -9.44
C VAL A 17 -7.59 -9.65 -10.55
N GLY A 18 -7.78 -8.33 -10.39
CA GLY A 18 -8.30 -7.43 -11.41
C GLY A 18 -7.20 -6.51 -11.93
N SER A 19 -7.23 -6.16 -13.21
CA SER A 19 -6.22 -5.31 -13.83
C SER A 19 -6.83 -4.39 -14.88
N VAL A 20 -6.47 -3.10 -14.84
CA VAL A 20 -6.88 -2.09 -15.82
C VAL A 20 -5.68 -1.26 -16.27
N GLU A 21 -5.75 -0.67 -17.47
CA GLU A 21 -4.74 0.27 -17.91
C GLU A 21 -4.82 1.59 -17.13
N LEU A 22 -3.67 2.20 -16.86
CA LEU A 22 -3.64 3.53 -16.24
C LEU A 22 -4.16 4.58 -17.23
N LEU A 23 -5.09 5.42 -16.79
CA LEU A 23 -5.60 6.55 -17.57
C LEU A 23 -4.59 7.71 -17.61
N GLY A 24 -4.22 8.21 -16.45
CA GLY A 24 -3.35 9.37 -16.31
C GLY A 24 -2.11 9.12 -15.47
N GLY A 25 -2.13 8.11 -14.61
CA GLY A 25 -1.11 7.88 -13.58
C GLY A 25 -1.39 8.68 -12.30
N GLU A 26 -2.56 9.34 -12.24
CA GLU A 26 -3.10 9.96 -11.02
C GLU A 26 -3.84 8.89 -10.21
N ILE A 27 -3.32 8.57 -9.03
CA ILE A 27 -3.78 7.42 -8.23
C ILE A 27 -5.29 7.44 -7.97
N ALA A 28 -5.86 8.60 -7.66
CA ALA A 28 -7.28 8.72 -7.37
C ALA A 28 -8.15 8.44 -8.60
N GLU A 29 -7.75 8.95 -9.76
CA GLU A 29 -8.44 8.76 -11.04
C GLU A 29 -8.35 7.31 -11.51
N ASP A 30 -7.14 6.73 -11.46
CA ASP A 30 -6.90 5.34 -11.84
C ASP A 30 -7.65 4.35 -10.93
N LEU A 31 -7.75 4.63 -9.62
CA LEU A 31 -8.56 3.83 -8.70
C LEU A 31 -10.06 3.95 -9.00
N ALA A 32 -10.57 5.15 -9.26
CA ALA A 32 -11.97 5.34 -9.62
C ALA A 32 -12.30 4.59 -10.92
N SER A 33 -11.44 4.68 -11.93
CA SER A 33 -11.55 3.93 -13.18
C SER A 33 -11.58 2.42 -12.97
N TYR A 34 -10.68 1.90 -12.12
CA TYR A 34 -10.67 0.48 -11.77
C TYR A 34 -12.02 0.01 -11.22
N PHE A 35 -12.61 0.75 -10.28
CA PHE A 35 -13.91 0.37 -9.72
C PHE A 35 -15.03 0.42 -10.74
N VAL A 36 -15.01 1.39 -11.65
CA VAL A 36 -16.03 1.50 -12.71
C VAL A 36 -15.85 0.40 -13.76
N GLU A 37 -14.64 0.19 -14.26
CA GLU A 37 -14.38 -0.71 -15.40
C GLU A 37 -14.33 -2.19 -14.98
N SER A 38 -13.64 -2.49 -13.87
CA SER A 38 -13.44 -3.87 -13.43
C SER A 38 -14.54 -4.35 -12.51
N GLU A 39 -15.06 -3.49 -11.63
CA GLU A 39 -16.07 -3.89 -10.63
C GLU A 39 -17.47 -3.38 -10.94
N GLN A 40 -17.61 -2.52 -11.93
CA GLN A 40 -18.88 -1.92 -12.35
C GLN A 40 -19.58 -1.16 -11.21
N ILE A 41 -18.80 -0.56 -10.32
CA ILE A 41 -19.27 0.24 -9.19
C ILE A 41 -18.96 1.71 -9.47
N PRO A 42 -19.98 2.57 -9.68
CA PRO A 42 -19.75 4.00 -9.79
C PRO A 42 -19.05 4.54 -8.55
N THR A 43 -17.88 5.14 -8.76
CA THR A 43 -16.98 5.51 -7.67
C THR A 43 -16.44 6.93 -7.87
N ALA A 44 -16.48 7.73 -6.81
CA ALA A 44 -15.74 8.98 -6.72
C ALA A 44 -14.58 8.79 -5.72
N CYS A 45 -13.38 9.14 -6.14
CA CYS A 45 -12.17 9.04 -5.32
C CYS A 45 -11.45 10.39 -5.32
N GLY A 46 -11.12 10.88 -4.14
CA GLY A 46 -10.32 12.08 -3.97
C GLY A 46 -9.19 11.81 -2.98
N LEU A 47 -7.95 12.02 -3.41
CA LEU A 47 -6.75 11.83 -2.59
C LEU A 47 -5.92 13.13 -2.55
N GLY A 48 -5.22 13.34 -1.45
CA GLY A 48 -4.33 14.48 -1.32
C GLY A 48 -3.19 14.23 -0.35
N VAL A 49 -2.04 14.80 -0.66
CA VAL A 49 -0.86 14.80 0.20
C VAL A 49 -0.31 16.22 0.27
N LEU A 50 -0.10 16.70 1.49
CA LEU A 50 0.58 17.96 1.77
C LEU A 50 2.02 17.67 2.18
N VAL A 51 2.94 18.25 1.43
CA VAL A 51 4.39 18.04 1.63
C VAL A 51 5.03 19.37 1.99
N ASP A 52 5.85 19.38 3.04
CA ASP A 52 6.63 20.54 3.42
C ASP A 52 7.86 20.74 2.52
N ARG A 53 8.57 21.86 2.70
CA ARG A 53 9.76 22.23 1.94
C ARG A 53 10.91 21.25 2.12
N ASP A 54 11.01 20.61 3.27
CA ASP A 54 11.98 19.56 3.60
C ASP A 54 11.58 18.17 3.06
N ARG A 55 10.44 18.08 2.32
CA ARG A 55 9.82 16.87 1.77
C ARG A 55 9.18 15.94 2.81
N SER A 56 9.03 16.38 4.05
CA SER A 56 8.21 15.65 5.01
C SER A 56 6.72 15.76 4.66
N VAL A 57 5.97 14.71 4.92
CA VAL A 57 4.52 14.69 4.73
C VAL A 57 3.88 15.34 5.94
N LEU A 58 3.24 16.49 5.72
CA LEU A 58 2.48 17.19 6.77
C LEU A 58 1.14 16.51 7.03
N ARG A 59 0.42 16.19 5.96
CA ARG A 59 -0.88 15.53 6.00
C ARG A 59 -1.08 14.69 4.74
N ALA A 60 -1.76 13.56 4.88
CA ALA A 60 -2.19 12.73 3.77
C ALA A 60 -3.55 12.14 4.07
N GLY A 61 -4.41 12.06 3.08
CA GLY A 61 -5.73 11.48 3.25
C GLY A 61 -6.58 11.62 2.00
N GLY A 62 -7.85 11.27 2.14
CA GLY A 62 -8.79 11.34 1.04
C GLY A 62 -10.11 10.67 1.39
N TYR A 63 -10.91 10.48 0.36
CA TYR A 63 -12.19 9.79 0.44
C TYR A 63 -12.39 8.89 -0.77
N LEU A 64 -13.18 7.85 -0.57
CA LEU A 64 -13.70 6.98 -1.62
C LEU A 64 -15.19 6.81 -1.36
N ILE A 65 -16.01 7.18 -2.33
CA ILE A 65 -17.46 7.15 -2.25
C ILE A 65 -17.98 6.27 -3.36
N GLN A 66 -18.77 5.26 -3.00
CA GLN A 66 -19.32 4.30 -3.94
C GLN A 66 -20.85 4.34 -3.92
N LEU A 67 -21.44 4.28 -5.11
CA LEU A 67 -22.88 4.22 -5.25
C LEU A 67 -23.35 2.77 -5.08
N LEU A 68 -24.26 2.56 -4.12
CA LEU A 68 -24.87 1.26 -3.94
C LEU A 68 -25.97 0.99 -5.00
N PRO A 69 -26.18 -0.28 -5.37
CA PRO A 69 -27.27 -0.65 -6.27
C PRO A 69 -28.64 -0.18 -5.76
N GLY A 70 -29.44 0.39 -6.68
CA GLY A 70 -30.76 0.91 -6.33
C GLY A 70 -30.78 2.31 -5.71
N ALA A 71 -29.66 3.02 -5.73
CA ALA A 71 -29.61 4.41 -5.30
C ALA A 71 -30.63 5.28 -6.08
N PRO A 72 -31.30 6.25 -5.42
CA PRO A 72 -32.28 7.12 -6.06
C PRO A 72 -31.69 7.96 -7.21
N GLU A 73 -32.51 8.29 -8.21
CA GLU A 73 -32.13 9.23 -9.25
C GLU A 73 -31.71 10.60 -8.67
N GLY A 74 -30.73 11.25 -9.29
CA GLY A 74 -30.23 12.56 -8.87
C GLY A 74 -29.24 12.54 -7.71
N ILE A 75 -28.93 11.36 -7.14
CA ILE A 75 -27.93 11.24 -6.06
C ILE A 75 -26.53 11.61 -6.58
N ILE A 76 -26.21 11.23 -7.81
CA ILE A 76 -24.93 11.52 -8.46
C ILE A 76 -24.75 13.03 -8.59
N ASP A 77 -25.74 13.73 -9.15
CA ASP A 77 -25.68 15.20 -9.34
C ASP A 77 -25.50 15.95 -8.00
N ARG A 78 -26.13 15.45 -6.93
CA ARG A 78 -25.96 16.02 -5.58
C ARG A 78 -24.56 15.80 -5.04
N LEU A 79 -24.03 14.59 -5.23
CA LEU A 79 -22.69 14.24 -4.80
C LEU A 79 -21.63 15.04 -5.54
N GLU A 80 -21.72 15.13 -6.87
CA GLU A 80 -20.82 15.94 -7.70
C GLU A 80 -20.80 17.40 -7.26
N LYS A 81 -21.97 18.00 -7.01
CA LYS A 81 -22.08 19.37 -6.47
C LYS A 81 -21.41 19.51 -5.12
N GLY A 82 -21.55 18.50 -4.24
CA GLY A 82 -20.90 18.47 -2.93
C GLY A 82 -19.37 18.41 -3.06
N ILE A 83 -18.86 17.53 -3.90
CA ILE A 83 -17.43 17.38 -4.19
C ILE A 83 -16.84 18.67 -4.76
N MET A 84 -17.49 19.24 -5.78
CA MET A 84 -17.06 20.50 -6.40
C MET A 84 -17.04 21.66 -5.39
N ALA A 85 -18.05 21.74 -4.53
CA ALA A 85 -18.14 22.78 -3.51
C ALA A 85 -17.12 22.59 -2.36
N ALA A 86 -16.73 21.36 -2.07
CA ALA A 86 -15.71 21.03 -1.08
C ALA A 86 -14.30 21.45 -1.55
N GLY A 87 -14.05 21.42 -2.86
CA GLY A 87 -12.77 21.80 -3.45
C GLY A 87 -11.68 20.73 -3.32
N PRO A 88 -10.41 21.11 -3.51
CA PRO A 88 -9.29 20.17 -3.48
C PRO A 88 -9.13 19.49 -2.12
N VAL A 89 -8.82 18.18 -2.13
CA VAL A 89 -8.60 17.39 -0.90
C VAL A 89 -7.49 17.96 -0.02
N THR A 90 -6.45 18.50 -0.61
CA THR A 90 -5.36 19.16 0.14
C THR A 90 -5.85 20.30 1.01
N ASN A 91 -6.82 21.10 0.54
CA ASN A 91 -7.41 22.18 1.34
C ASN A 91 -8.27 21.61 2.48
N LEU A 92 -9.03 20.55 2.18
CA LEU A 92 -9.83 19.85 3.20
C LEU A 92 -8.96 19.28 4.32
N LEU A 93 -7.80 18.72 3.99
CA LEU A 93 -6.83 18.19 4.94
C LEU A 93 -6.16 19.28 5.79
N MET A 94 -6.07 20.52 5.27
CA MET A 94 -5.57 21.66 6.05
C MET A 94 -6.59 22.16 7.07
N GLU A 95 -7.87 22.13 6.73
CA GLU A 95 -8.96 22.66 7.53
C GLU A 95 -9.48 21.66 8.58
N ASN A 96 -9.27 20.34 8.34
CA ASN A 96 -9.87 19.28 9.15
C ASN A 96 -8.81 18.30 9.62
N ASP A 97 -8.86 17.97 10.90
CA ASP A 97 -7.93 17.04 11.54
C ASP A 97 -8.46 15.59 11.61
N ASP A 98 -9.72 15.36 11.23
CA ASP A 98 -10.37 14.06 11.32
C ASP A 98 -11.10 13.68 10.03
N PRO A 99 -11.19 12.37 9.71
CA PRO A 99 -11.84 11.88 8.49
C PRO A 99 -13.35 12.17 8.44
N GLU A 100 -14.03 12.21 9.57
CA GLU A 100 -15.47 12.49 9.64
C GLU A 100 -15.78 13.91 9.18
N SER A 101 -15.04 14.90 9.67
CA SER A 101 -15.19 16.29 9.26
C SER A 101 -14.96 16.47 7.76
N LEU A 102 -13.97 15.77 7.18
CA LEU A 102 -13.74 15.75 5.74
C LEU A 102 -14.94 15.20 4.98
N LEU A 103 -15.47 14.05 5.40
CA LEU A 103 -16.65 13.44 4.77
C LEU A 103 -17.88 14.34 4.87
N ARG A 104 -18.14 14.94 6.03
CA ARG A 104 -19.26 15.89 6.22
C ARG A 104 -19.15 17.11 5.31
N ARG A 105 -17.94 17.53 4.99
CA ARG A 105 -17.73 18.64 4.05
C ARG A 105 -18.02 18.25 2.61
N VAL A 106 -17.56 17.08 2.17
CA VAL A 106 -17.77 16.54 0.82
C VAL A 106 -19.24 16.16 0.61
N MET A 107 -19.86 15.55 1.62
CA MET A 107 -21.23 15.04 1.58
C MET A 107 -22.21 15.91 2.37
N LYS A 108 -22.04 17.24 2.34
CA LYS A 108 -22.81 18.21 3.14
C LYS A 108 -24.33 18.12 2.97
N ASP A 109 -24.80 17.64 1.81
CA ASP A 109 -26.21 17.52 1.49
C ASP A 109 -26.77 16.11 1.76
N PHE A 110 -25.97 15.27 2.47
CA PHE A 110 -26.33 13.90 2.85
C PHE A 110 -26.32 13.74 4.38
N GLU A 111 -27.20 12.89 4.86
CA GLU A 111 -27.15 12.40 6.24
C GLU A 111 -26.12 11.27 6.31
N LEU A 112 -25.13 11.42 7.19
CA LEU A 112 -24.03 10.48 7.33
C LEU A 112 -24.17 9.68 8.62
N GLU A 113 -24.09 8.37 8.50
CA GLU A 113 -23.94 7.45 9.62
C GLU A 113 -22.50 6.88 9.60
N ILE A 114 -21.75 7.11 10.68
CA ILE A 114 -20.41 6.56 10.83
C ILE A 114 -20.51 5.16 11.41
N LEU A 115 -20.24 4.17 10.60
CA LEU A 115 -20.35 2.75 10.99
C LEU A 115 -19.14 2.29 11.78
N GLU A 116 -17.95 2.73 11.39
CA GLU A 116 -16.70 2.28 12.00
C GLU A 116 -15.60 3.33 11.87
N THR A 117 -14.74 3.42 12.88
CA THR A 117 -13.50 4.22 12.83
C THR A 117 -12.33 3.34 13.25
N VAL A 118 -11.37 3.18 12.35
CA VAL A 118 -10.21 2.30 12.55
C VAL A 118 -8.94 3.15 12.52
N PRO A 119 -8.03 2.98 13.50
CA PRO A 119 -6.74 3.64 13.47
C PRO A 119 -5.89 3.09 12.33
N VAL A 120 -5.21 3.99 11.62
CA VAL A 120 -4.29 3.64 10.53
C VAL A 120 -2.91 4.22 10.78
N GLU A 121 -1.88 3.51 10.37
CA GLU A 121 -0.50 3.96 10.48
C GLU A 121 0.30 3.61 9.21
N TYR A 122 1.27 4.46 8.87
CA TYR A 122 2.29 4.09 7.91
C TYR A 122 3.30 3.18 8.59
N ARG A 123 3.33 1.90 8.21
CA ARG A 123 4.19 0.91 8.84
C ARG A 123 4.91 0.06 7.81
N CYS A 124 6.23 0.02 7.91
CA CYS A 124 7.04 -0.95 7.20
C CYS A 124 7.26 -2.19 8.07
N TYR A 125 7.00 -3.36 7.51
CA TYR A 125 7.24 -4.64 8.16
C TYR A 125 8.66 -5.20 7.89
N CYS A 126 9.57 -4.37 7.35
CA CYS A 126 10.96 -4.78 7.22
C CYS A 126 11.57 -5.00 8.62
N SER A 127 12.37 -6.04 8.72
CA SER A 127 13.17 -6.31 9.92
C SER A 127 14.52 -6.87 9.48
N ARG A 128 15.48 -6.89 10.41
CA ARG A 128 16.78 -7.50 10.18
C ARG A 128 16.62 -8.99 9.78
N GLU A 129 15.71 -9.71 10.43
CA GLU A 129 15.43 -11.11 10.15
C GLU A 129 14.87 -11.32 8.73
N ARG A 130 13.97 -10.45 8.29
CA ARG A 130 13.44 -10.50 6.91
C ARG A 130 14.50 -10.18 5.87
N MET A 131 15.38 -9.23 6.14
CA MET A 131 16.51 -8.92 5.28
C MET A 131 17.52 -10.08 5.25
N ALA A 132 17.80 -10.71 6.40
CA ALA A 132 18.61 -11.92 6.47
C ALA A 132 18.01 -13.09 5.67
N ALA A 133 16.69 -13.29 5.76
CA ALA A 133 16.00 -14.31 4.97
C ALA A 133 16.08 -14.03 3.46
N ALA A 134 16.00 -12.75 3.06
CA ALA A 134 16.21 -12.36 1.68
C ALA A 134 17.64 -12.68 1.19
N LEU A 135 18.65 -12.44 2.02
CA LEU A 135 20.03 -12.86 1.70
C LEU A 135 20.14 -14.37 1.50
N VAL A 136 19.54 -15.16 2.38
CA VAL A 136 19.54 -16.62 2.25
C VAL A 136 18.87 -17.07 0.94
N SER A 137 17.84 -16.35 0.49
CA SER A 137 17.14 -16.67 -0.77
C SER A 137 17.96 -16.45 -2.05
N LEU A 138 19.06 -15.70 -1.99
CA LEU A 138 20.01 -15.54 -3.10
C LEU A 138 20.72 -16.84 -3.47
N GLY A 139 20.74 -17.79 -2.53
CA GLY A 139 21.40 -19.07 -2.70
C GLY A 139 22.86 -19.06 -2.29
N ARG A 140 23.38 -20.29 -2.07
CA ARG A 140 24.68 -20.52 -1.43
C ARG A 140 25.85 -19.83 -2.14
N LYS A 141 25.87 -19.88 -3.47
CA LYS A 141 26.98 -19.31 -4.26
C LYS A 141 27.11 -17.80 -4.03
N GLN A 142 26.04 -17.06 -4.21
CA GLN A 142 26.03 -15.61 -4.05
C GLN A 142 26.28 -15.21 -2.59
N LEU A 143 25.71 -15.93 -1.66
CA LEU A 143 25.91 -15.66 -0.23
C LEU A 143 27.38 -15.88 0.18
N THR A 144 28.08 -16.88 -0.41
CA THR A 144 29.51 -17.09 -0.19
C THR A 144 30.35 -15.94 -0.73
N GLU A 145 30.05 -15.49 -1.95
CA GLU A 145 30.73 -14.33 -2.55
C GLU A 145 30.55 -13.07 -1.70
N LEU A 146 29.37 -12.84 -1.14
CA LEU A 146 29.09 -11.73 -0.23
C LEU A 146 29.84 -11.85 1.11
N ALA A 147 30.09 -13.06 1.60
CA ALA A 147 30.84 -13.33 2.83
C ALA A 147 32.37 -13.10 2.68
N GLU A 148 32.85 -12.99 1.45
CA GLU A 148 34.26 -12.70 1.14
C GLU A 148 34.60 -11.20 1.18
N ASP A 149 33.57 -10.30 1.10
CA ASP A 149 33.79 -8.87 1.20
C ASP A 149 34.14 -8.47 2.64
N PRO A 150 35.36 -7.98 2.91
CA PRO A 150 35.82 -7.66 4.26
C PRO A 150 35.02 -6.49 4.90
N ASN A 151 34.35 -5.68 4.09
CA ASN A 151 33.54 -4.56 4.57
C ASN A 151 32.13 -4.97 4.98
N GLY A 152 31.72 -6.23 4.70
CA GLY A 152 30.34 -6.66 4.82
C GLY A 152 29.43 -6.00 3.80
N ILE A 153 28.13 -6.15 3.98
CA ILE A 153 27.12 -5.61 3.07
C ILE A 153 26.12 -4.72 3.80
N GLU A 154 25.59 -3.73 3.12
CA GLU A 154 24.48 -2.92 3.58
C GLU A 154 23.26 -3.17 2.70
N LEU A 155 22.14 -3.52 3.32
CA LEU A 155 20.84 -3.63 2.67
C LEU A 155 19.97 -2.45 3.04
N THR A 156 19.37 -1.84 2.04
CA THR A 156 18.40 -0.75 2.22
C THR A 156 17.00 -1.25 1.88
N CYS A 157 16.06 -1.02 2.76
CA CYS A 157 14.65 -1.29 2.49
C CYS A 157 14.13 -0.29 1.45
N GLN A 158 13.64 -0.76 0.32
CA GLN A 158 13.10 0.10 -0.74
C GLN A 158 11.79 0.80 -0.37
N PHE A 159 11.15 0.38 0.74
CA PHE A 159 9.89 0.94 1.18
C PHE A 159 10.06 2.07 2.22
N CYS A 160 10.97 1.92 3.19
CA CYS A 160 11.15 2.87 4.28
C CYS A 160 12.58 3.39 4.43
N ASP A 161 13.47 3.07 3.49
CA ASP A 161 14.89 3.45 3.45
C ASP A 161 15.71 3.05 4.68
N SER A 162 15.15 2.23 5.57
CA SER A 162 15.92 1.70 6.71
C SER A 162 17.07 0.84 6.20
N ARG A 163 18.24 1.01 6.83
CA ARG A 163 19.48 0.34 6.44
C ARG A 163 19.87 -0.69 7.49
N GLN A 164 20.25 -1.86 7.03
CA GLN A 164 20.78 -2.94 7.87
C GLN A 164 22.12 -3.39 7.32
N ARG A 165 23.12 -3.39 8.16
CA ARG A 165 24.46 -3.85 7.83
C ARG A 165 24.68 -5.25 8.35
N PHE A 166 25.26 -6.11 7.50
CA PHE A 166 25.65 -7.47 7.84
C PHE A 166 27.15 -7.60 7.69
N THR A 167 27.81 -8.11 8.75
CA THR A 167 29.24 -8.39 8.73
C THR A 167 29.51 -9.71 7.99
N PRO A 168 30.76 -9.95 7.54
CA PRO A 168 31.13 -11.21 6.91
C PRO A 168 30.86 -12.42 7.82
N GLU A 169 31.05 -12.27 9.15
CA GLU A 169 30.79 -13.32 10.13
C GLU A 169 29.30 -13.67 10.16
N GLU A 170 28.44 -12.67 10.24
CA GLU A 170 26.98 -12.86 10.23
C GLU A 170 26.50 -13.54 8.93
N ILE A 171 27.09 -13.20 7.78
CA ILE A 171 26.76 -13.84 6.52
C ILE A 171 27.20 -15.31 6.51
N ARG A 172 28.34 -15.66 7.10
CA ARG A 172 28.78 -17.05 7.25
C ARG A 172 27.83 -17.84 8.17
N GLU A 173 27.36 -17.25 9.26
CA GLU A 173 26.35 -17.88 10.11
C GLU A 173 25.03 -18.15 9.35
N LEU A 174 24.61 -17.23 8.47
CA LEU A 174 23.43 -17.43 7.61
C LEU A 174 23.64 -18.59 6.63
N LEU A 175 24.86 -18.76 6.09
CA LEU A 175 25.22 -19.90 5.24
C LEU A 175 25.12 -21.25 5.97
N GLU A 176 25.58 -21.31 7.21
CA GLU A 176 25.51 -22.52 8.03
C GLU A 176 24.06 -22.90 8.33
N LYS A 177 23.25 -21.95 8.82
CA LYS A 177 21.83 -22.15 9.09
C LYS A 177 21.03 -22.56 7.84
N ALA A 178 21.35 -22.00 6.68
CA ALA A 178 20.71 -22.35 5.41
C ALA A 178 21.05 -23.80 5.00
N SER A 179 22.25 -24.27 5.30
CA SER A 179 22.68 -25.64 5.03
C SER A 179 21.97 -26.67 5.91
N GLU A 180 21.80 -26.38 7.19
CA GLU A 180 21.09 -27.24 8.16
C GLU A 180 19.60 -27.38 7.80
N ALA A 181 18.94 -26.28 7.39
CA ALA A 181 17.54 -26.28 7.00
C ALA A 181 17.26 -27.10 5.72
N GLN A 182 18.24 -27.24 4.82
CA GLN A 182 18.15 -28.11 3.64
C GLN A 182 18.33 -29.58 3.98
N ILE A 183 19.22 -29.92 4.89
CA ILE A 183 19.46 -31.30 5.35
C ILE A 183 18.25 -31.85 6.08
N GLY A 184 17.61 -31.04 6.96
CA GLY A 184 16.40 -31.44 7.68
C GLY A 184 15.18 -31.70 6.78
N ARG A 185 15.07 -31.05 5.63
CA ARG A 185 14.00 -31.31 4.64
C ARG A 185 14.25 -32.55 3.79
N ALA A 186 15.49 -32.96 3.63
CA ALA A 186 15.84 -34.18 2.87
C ALA A 186 15.58 -35.45 3.69
N SER A 187 15.74 -35.41 5.02
CA SER A 187 15.52 -36.55 5.90
C SER A 187 14.07 -36.88 6.24
N CYS A 188 13.11 -36.03 5.88
CA CYS A 188 11.66 -36.26 6.07
C CYS A 188 10.96 -36.86 4.84
N ARG A 189 11.70 -37.34 3.84
CA ARG A 189 11.15 -37.93 2.59
C ARG A 189 11.52 -39.42 2.43
N GLU A 190 11.88 -40.11 3.49
CA GLU A 190 11.98 -41.57 3.53
C GLU A 190 10.80 -42.18 4.29
#